data_bacb4a7cb137e10b7e885bf476d23a8f
#
_entry.id   bacb4a7cb137e10b7e885bf476d23a8f
#
_cell.length_a   1.000
_cell.length_b   1.000
_cell.length_c   1.000
_cell.angle_alpha   90.00
_cell.angle_beta   90.00
_cell.angle_gamma   90.00
#
_symmetry.space_group_name_H-M   'P 1'
#
loop_
_entity.id
_entity.type
_entity.pdbx_description
1 polymer ?
#
loop_
_entity_poly.entity_id
_entity_poly.type
_entity_poly.pdbx_seq_one_letter_code
_entity_poly.pdbx_strand_id
1 'polypeptide(L)'
;MKISHKQLESCRFSPKGWVASRLPGGGWATFGYKQALNLAISTFHYTKNVGAAKAKVDGYVAKNFKNAKKIALLYEYLAEYAKWFEASGIISADSNILLAYPYNSNWQLGGLVSRVDYLQSGYRAVLFEGIAPGWKDQLRMPLIQTAIAEKYGRPATEVRVGLQEIDGNKLIDTRYSIVQRSSADAEFQKLGAQVFKLWPTAAS
;
A
#
# COMPACT_ATOMS: atom_id res chain seq x y z
N MET A 1 17.61 6.41 2.74
CA MET A 1 17.03 5.09 3.12
C MET A 1 15.53 5.12 2.88
N LYS A 2 14.94 4.02 2.44
CA LYS A 2 13.51 3.95 2.14
C LYS A 2 12.85 2.84 2.96
N ILE A 3 11.71 3.16 3.62
CA ILE A 3 10.88 2.18 4.29
C ILE A 3 9.52 2.09 3.57
N SER A 4 9.07 0.87 3.31
CA SER A 4 7.73 0.65 2.76
C SER A 4 6.68 0.87 3.86
N HIS A 5 5.54 1.49 3.52
CA HIS A 5 4.44 1.66 4.47
C HIS A 5 3.99 0.33 5.11
N LYS A 6 4.11 -0.80 4.41
CA LYS A 6 3.81 -2.14 4.96
C LYS A 6 4.77 -2.60 6.04
N GLN A 7 5.99 -2.07 6.04
CA GLN A 7 7.04 -2.43 7.01
C GLN A 7 7.14 -1.44 8.16
N LEU A 8 6.44 -0.31 8.05
CA LEU A 8 6.56 0.77 9.00
C LEU A 8 6.14 0.34 10.41
N GLU A 9 5.04 -0.42 10.54
CA GLU A 9 4.57 -0.89 11.85
C GLU A 9 5.56 -1.90 12.49
N SER A 10 6.14 -2.81 11.72
CA SER A 10 7.15 -3.72 12.24
C SER A 10 8.43 -2.98 12.65
N CYS A 11 8.82 -1.96 11.90
CA CYS A 11 9.93 -1.09 12.24
C CYS A 11 9.63 -0.26 13.50
N ARG A 12 8.43 0.28 13.63
CA ARG A 12 7.94 1.00 14.80
C ARG A 12 8.00 0.15 16.06
N PHE A 13 7.56 -1.11 15.95
CA PHE A 13 7.59 -2.06 17.06
C PHE A 13 9.00 -2.49 17.44
N SER A 14 9.87 -2.75 16.46
CA SER A 14 11.25 -3.18 16.70
C SER A 14 12.22 -2.61 15.65
N PRO A 15 12.73 -1.37 15.83
CA PRO A 15 13.70 -0.77 14.92
C PRO A 15 14.96 -1.62 14.74
N LYS A 16 15.49 -2.22 15.83
CA LYS A 16 16.64 -3.11 15.79
C LYS A 16 16.39 -4.37 14.96
N GLY A 17 15.23 -5.01 15.16
CA GLY A 17 14.84 -6.20 14.40
C GLY A 17 14.64 -5.88 12.92
N TRP A 18 14.04 -4.73 12.61
CA TRP A 18 13.88 -4.29 11.23
C TRP A 18 15.22 -4.03 10.54
N VAL A 19 16.16 -3.35 11.19
CA VAL A 19 17.53 -3.14 10.68
C VAL A 19 18.22 -4.48 10.43
N ALA A 20 18.20 -5.39 11.41
CA ALA A 20 18.81 -6.71 11.28
C ALA A 20 18.26 -7.50 10.05
N SER A 21 16.96 -7.39 9.75
CA SER A 21 16.33 -8.03 8.58
C SER A 21 16.78 -7.46 7.24
N ARG A 22 17.49 -6.32 7.21
CA ARG A 22 17.98 -5.63 6.00
C ARG A 22 19.44 -5.83 5.71
N LEU A 23 20.18 -6.40 6.67
CA LEU A 23 21.58 -6.74 6.47
C LEU A 23 21.73 -7.94 5.54
N PRO A 24 22.89 -8.12 4.87
CA PRO A 24 23.16 -9.28 4.02
C PRO A 24 22.84 -10.60 4.74
N GLY A 25 22.03 -11.45 4.10
CA GLY A 25 21.51 -12.70 4.68
C GLY A 25 20.05 -12.63 5.13
N GLY A 26 19.43 -11.43 5.16
CA GLY A 26 17.99 -11.27 5.35
C GLY A 26 17.20 -11.78 4.14
N GLY A 27 16.09 -12.51 4.41
CA GLY A 27 15.25 -13.08 3.35
C GLY A 27 14.56 -12.02 2.51
N TRP A 28 14.49 -12.25 1.20
CA TRP A 28 13.71 -11.42 0.28
C TRP A 28 12.23 -11.81 0.35
N ALA A 29 11.36 -10.81 0.35
CA ALA A 29 9.92 -11.06 0.23
C ALA A 29 9.63 -11.69 -1.15
N THR A 30 9.05 -12.88 -1.16
CA THR A 30 8.61 -13.54 -2.40
C THR A 30 7.34 -12.90 -2.92
N PHE A 31 7.24 -12.76 -4.23
CA PHE A 31 6.01 -12.33 -4.89
C PHE A 31 4.96 -13.45 -4.78
N GLY A 32 3.90 -13.21 -4.05
CA GLY A 32 2.86 -14.20 -3.76
C GLY A 32 1.55 -13.96 -4.50
N TYR A 33 0.55 -14.80 -4.23
CA TYR A 33 -0.80 -14.70 -4.83
C TYR A 33 -1.45 -13.32 -4.62
N LYS A 34 -1.27 -12.70 -3.44
CA LYS A 34 -1.80 -11.38 -3.14
C LYS A 34 -1.20 -10.29 -4.03
N GLN A 35 0.10 -10.38 -4.29
CA GLN A 35 0.77 -9.44 -5.19
C GLN A 35 0.32 -9.64 -6.65
N ALA A 36 0.12 -10.89 -7.08
CA ALA A 36 -0.41 -11.20 -8.40
C ALA A 36 -1.83 -10.64 -8.57
N LEU A 37 -2.70 -10.83 -7.56
CA LEU A 37 -4.05 -10.27 -7.58
C LEU A 37 -4.04 -8.74 -7.61
N ASN A 38 -3.20 -8.10 -6.81
CA ASN A 38 -3.06 -6.64 -6.83
C ASN A 38 -2.58 -6.12 -8.19
N LEU A 39 -1.66 -6.84 -8.85
CA LEU A 39 -1.22 -6.50 -10.20
C LEU A 39 -2.34 -6.65 -11.23
N ALA A 40 -3.12 -7.74 -11.14
CA ALA A 40 -4.28 -7.96 -12.01
C ALA A 40 -5.33 -6.84 -11.84
N ILE A 41 -5.69 -6.52 -10.60
CA ILE A 41 -6.64 -5.44 -10.29
C ILE A 41 -6.13 -4.08 -10.79
N SER A 42 -4.85 -3.79 -10.60
CA SER A 42 -4.25 -2.57 -11.15
C SER A 42 -4.37 -2.52 -12.67
N THR A 43 -4.08 -3.63 -13.36
CA THR A 43 -4.23 -3.72 -14.83
C THR A 43 -5.69 -3.54 -15.24
N PHE A 44 -6.64 -4.09 -14.50
CA PHE A 44 -8.08 -3.86 -14.73
C PHE A 44 -8.43 -2.37 -14.66
N HIS A 45 -7.91 -1.62 -13.69
CA HIS A 45 -8.17 -0.18 -13.59
C HIS A 45 -7.66 0.61 -14.80
N TYR A 46 -6.55 0.22 -15.39
CA TYR A 46 -6.02 0.85 -16.60
C TYR A 46 -6.79 0.46 -17.87
N THR A 47 -7.12 -0.82 -17.99
CA THR A 47 -7.67 -1.37 -19.24
C THR A 47 -9.19 -1.44 -19.26
N LYS A 48 -9.83 -1.41 -18.09
CA LYS A 48 -11.27 -1.70 -17.89
C LYS A 48 -11.66 -3.07 -18.47
N ASN A 49 -10.70 -4.00 -18.52
CA ASN A 49 -10.87 -5.31 -19.14
C ASN A 49 -10.30 -6.43 -18.26
N VAL A 50 -11.17 -7.31 -17.77
CA VAL A 50 -10.79 -8.45 -16.92
C VAL A 50 -9.91 -9.45 -17.68
N GLY A 51 -10.15 -9.67 -18.96
CA GLY A 51 -9.34 -10.55 -19.80
C GLY A 51 -7.90 -10.05 -19.94
N ALA A 52 -7.72 -8.74 -20.18
CA ALA A 52 -6.39 -8.13 -20.21
C ALA A 52 -5.69 -8.18 -18.85
N ALA A 53 -6.42 -7.96 -17.76
CA ALA A 53 -5.91 -8.08 -16.41
C ALA A 53 -5.44 -9.51 -16.08
N LYS A 54 -6.22 -10.52 -16.51
CA LYS A 54 -5.85 -11.93 -16.39
C LYS A 54 -4.60 -12.24 -17.20
N ALA A 55 -4.58 -11.90 -18.48
CA ALA A 55 -3.45 -12.15 -19.38
C ALA A 55 -2.13 -11.55 -18.86
N LYS A 56 -2.20 -10.37 -18.18
CA LYS A 56 -1.02 -9.73 -17.59
C LYS A 56 -0.32 -10.58 -16.54
N VAL A 57 -1.06 -11.39 -15.80
CA VAL A 57 -0.52 -12.20 -14.71
C VAL A 57 -0.39 -13.70 -15.06
N ASP A 58 -1.00 -14.15 -16.16
CA ASP A 58 -1.00 -15.57 -16.55
C ASP A 58 0.41 -16.16 -16.67
N GLY A 59 1.32 -15.47 -17.35
CA GLY A 59 2.70 -15.92 -17.52
C GLY A 59 3.45 -16.02 -16.19
N TYR A 60 3.18 -15.12 -15.26
CA TYR A 60 3.77 -15.17 -13.93
C TYR A 60 3.16 -16.28 -13.08
N VAL A 61 1.85 -16.43 -13.11
CA VAL A 61 1.10 -17.45 -12.37
C VAL A 61 1.52 -18.85 -12.82
N ALA A 62 1.55 -19.10 -14.13
CA ALA A 62 1.97 -20.37 -14.69
C ALA A 62 3.40 -20.78 -14.28
N LYS A 63 4.31 -19.80 -14.21
CA LYS A 63 5.71 -20.04 -13.86
C LYS A 63 5.93 -20.29 -12.37
N ASN A 64 5.19 -19.59 -11.50
CA ASN A 64 5.54 -19.47 -10.08
C ASN A 64 4.55 -20.15 -9.13
N PHE A 65 3.33 -20.45 -9.58
CA PHE A 65 2.29 -21.01 -8.73
C PHE A 65 1.90 -22.41 -9.20
N LYS A 66 1.99 -23.38 -8.30
CA LYS A 66 1.65 -24.79 -8.58
C LYS A 66 0.25 -25.20 -8.08
N ASN A 67 -0.36 -24.41 -7.22
CA ASN A 67 -1.64 -24.76 -6.61
C ASN A 67 -2.80 -24.27 -7.48
N ALA A 68 -3.39 -25.18 -8.27
CA ALA A 68 -4.48 -24.87 -9.18
C ALA A 68 -5.71 -24.24 -8.49
N LYS A 69 -6.04 -24.67 -7.26
CA LYS A 69 -7.18 -24.10 -6.49
C LYS A 69 -6.93 -22.64 -6.14
N LYS A 70 -5.69 -22.30 -5.71
CA LYS A 70 -5.35 -20.90 -5.40
C LYS A 70 -5.29 -20.03 -6.66
N ILE A 71 -4.90 -20.61 -7.81
CA ILE A 71 -4.89 -19.90 -9.08
C ILE A 71 -6.34 -19.61 -9.52
N ALA A 72 -7.23 -20.59 -9.45
CA ALA A 72 -8.65 -20.41 -9.76
C ALA A 72 -9.27 -19.33 -8.88
N LEU A 73 -9.03 -19.37 -7.57
CA LEU A 73 -9.51 -18.39 -6.61
C LEU A 73 -8.99 -16.97 -6.89
N LEU A 74 -7.75 -16.83 -7.37
CA LEU A 74 -7.21 -15.52 -7.78
C LEU A 74 -8.04 -14.90 -8.92
N TYR A 75 -8.40 -15.69 -9.92
CA TYR A 75 -9.19 -15.20 -11.05
C TYR A 75 -10.66 -14.96 -10.70
N GLU A 76 -11.22 -15.78 -9.79
CA GLU A 76 -12.54 -15.56 -9.22
C GLU A 76 -12.59 -14.21 -8.48
N TYR A 77 -11.66 -13.95 -7.57
CA TYR A 77 -11.56 -12.66 -6.88
C TYR A 77 -11.37 -11.48 -7.82
N LEU A 78 -10.61 -11.63 -8.89
CA LEU A 78 -10.46 -10.59 -9.91
C LEU A 78 -11.80 -10.29 -10.61
N ALA A 79 -12.55 -11.32 -10.99
CA ALA A 79 -13.83 -11.17 -11.67
C ALA A 79 -14.90 -10.55 -10.75
N GLU A 80 -14.98 -11.03 -9.51
CA GLU A 80 -15.89 -10.47 -8.50
C GLU A 80 -15.57 -9.02 -8.15
N TYR A 81 -14.27 -8.71 -8.01
CA TYR A 81 -13.82 -7.34 -7.80
C TYR A 81 -14.23 -6.43 -8.95
N ALA A 82 -14.01 -6.83 -10.19
CA ALA A 82 -14.37 -6.05 -11.36
C ALA A 82 -15.87 -5.78 -11.41
N LYS A 83 -16.70 -6.80 -11.22
CA LYS A 83 -18.16 -6.70 -11.16
C LYS A 83 -18.61 -5.75 -10.04
N TRP A 84 -18.04 -5.89 -8.86
CA TRP A 84 -18.33 -5.00 -7.72
C TRP A 84 -17.93 -3.56 -8.03
N PHE A 85 -16.73 -3.35 -8.59
CA PHE A 85 -16.23 -2.02 -8.90
C PHE A 85 -17.11 -1.30 -9.93
N GLU A 86 -17.51 -1.99 -10.98
CA GLU A 86 -18.41 -1.46 -12.00
C GLU A 86 -19.78 -1.08 -11.41
N ALA A 87 -20.33 -1.92 -10.54
CA ALA A 87 -21.60 -1.67 -9.86
C ALA A 87 -21.53 -0.57 -8.78
N SER A 88 -20.34 -0.29 -8.23
CA SER A 88 -20.17 0.64 -7.11
C SER A 88 -20.29 2.11 -7.46
N GLY A 89 -20.20 2.46 -8.75
CA GLY A 89 -20.13 3.85 -9.21
C GLY A 89 -18.83 4.58 -8.81
N ILE A 90 -17.85 3.88 -8.29
CA ILE A 90 -16.54 4.46 -7.90
C ILE A 90 -15.76 4.83 -9.17
N ILE A 91 -15.25 6.05 -9.20
CA ILE A 91 -14.37 6.51 -10.28
C ILE A 91 -12.93 6.48 -9.75
N SER A 92 -12.10 5.61 -10.32
CA SER A 92 -10.68 5.57 -10.00
C SER A 92 -9.94 6.69 -10.72
N ALA A 93 -9.19 7.48 -9.97
CA ALA A 93 -8.27 8.47 -10.50
C ALA A 93 -6.96 7.84 -10.98
N ASP A 94 -6.48 6.84 -10.22
CA ASP A 94 -5.19 6.17 -10.49
C ASP A 94 -5.14 4.82 -9.77
N SER A 95 -4.20 3.96 -10.16
CA SER A 95 -3.97 2.67 -9.51
C SER A 95 -2.49 2.32 -9.43
N ASN A 96 -2.14 1.50 -8.44
CA ASN A 96 -0.76 1.04 -8.21
C ASN A 96 0.26 2.19 -8.06
N ILE A 97 -0.11 3.19 -7.28
CA ILE A 97 0.64 4.44 -7.13
C ILE A 97 1.85 4.21 -6.23
N LEU A 98 3.03 4.47 -6.75
CA LEU A 98 4.25 4.45 -5.97
C LEU A 98 4.30 5.68 -5.06
N LEU A 99 4.34 5.45 -3.76
CA LEU A 99 4.63 6.48 -2.78
C LEU A 99 6.12 6.77 -2.78
N ALA A 100 6.43 8.05 -2.77
CA ALA A 100 7.77 8.57 -2.61
C ALA A 100 7.68 9.86 -1.78
N TYR A 101 7.24 9.72 -0.53
CA TYR A 101 7.11 10.83 0.39
C TYR A 101 8.47 11.08 1.06
N PRO A 102 9.21 12.12 0.64
CA PRO A 102 10.48 12.44 1.25
C PRO A 102 10.21 13.01 2.64
N TYR A 103 10.86 12.44 3.61
CA TYR A 103 10.79 12.96 4.96
C TYR A 103 11.94 13.93 5.24
N ASN A 104 13.12 13.52 4.82
CA ASN A 104 14.34 14.31 4.68
C ASN A 104 15.21 13.64 3.62
N SER A 105 16.38 14.20 3.33
CA SER A 105 17.31 13.65 2.31
C SER A 105 17.67 12.17 2.55
N ASN A 106 17.52 11.67 3.77
CA ASN A 106 18.01 10.36 4.18
C ASN A 106 16.91 9.35 4.54
N TRP A 107 15.65 9.77 4.76
CA TRP A 107 14.56 8.91 5.21
C TRP A 107 13.28 9.16 4.39
N GLN A 108 12.73 8.13 3.79
CA GLN A 108 11.60 8.23 2.88
C GLN A 108 10.58 7.13 3.15
N LEU A 109 9.29 7.51 3.23
CA LEU A 109 8.19 6.56 3.15
C LEU A 109 7.96 6.16 1.69
N GLY A 110 7.89 4.86 1.46
CA GLY A 110 7.64 4.29 0.14
C GLY A 110 6.56 3.21 0.18
N GLY A 111 6.38 2.52 -0.93
CA GLY A 111 5.41 1.44 -1.11
C GLY A 111 4.36 1.80 -2.14
N LEU A 112 3.38 0.92 -2.30
CA LEU A 112 2.32 1.08 -3.30
C LEU A 112 0.98 1.33 -2.62
N VAL A 113 0.28 2.38 -3.03
CA VAL A 113 -1.15 2.56 -2.83
C VAL A 113 -1.86 1.85 -3.97
N SER A 114 -2.79 0.97 -3.64
CA SER A 114 -3.41 0.08 -4.63
C SER A 114 -4.31 0.82 -5.61
N ARG A 115 -5.05 1.82 -5.13
CA ARG A 115 -5.97 2.64 -5.93
C ARG A 115 -6.16 4.01 -5.28
N VAL A 116 -6.36 5.04 -6.09
CA VAL A 116 -6.87 6.34 -5.64
C VAL A 116 -8.19 6.61 -6.36
N ASP A 117 -9.22 6.90 -5.59
CA ASP A 117 -10.56 7.20 -6.10
C ASP A 117 -10.81 8.70 -6.06
N TYR A 118 -11.59 9.19 -7.03
CA TYR A 118 -12.22 10.51 -6.92
C TYR A 118 -13.36 10.46 -5.91
N LEU A 119 -13.45 11.50 -5.08
CA LEU A 119 -14.60 11.78 -4.24
C LEU A 119 -15.22 13.11 -4.69
N GLN A 120 -16.44 13.39 -4.25
CA GLN A 120 -17.09 14.67 -4.53
C GLN A 120 -16.22 15.88 -4.11
N SER A 121 -15.44 15.73 -3.05
CA SER A 121 -14.52 16.77 -2.54
C SER A 121 -13.13 16.19 -2.28
N GLY A 122 -12.41 15.76 -3.33
CA GLY A 122 -11.03 15.32 -3.19
C GLY A 122 -10.79 13.86 -3.58
N TYR A 123 -9.97 13.15 -2.78
CA TYR A 123 -9.48 11.82 -3.12
C TYR A 123 -9.60 10.83 -1.96
N ARG A 124 -9.66 9.54 -2.31
CA ARG A 124 -9.51 8.44 -1.36
C ARG A 124 -8.39 7.51 -1.81
N ALA A 125 -7.33 7.42 -1.00
CA ALA A 125 -6.28 6.42 -1.16
C ALA A 125 -6.74 5.09 -0.58
N VAL A 126 -6.63 4.01 -1.32
CA VAL A 126 -7.10 2.67 -0.94
C VAL A 126 -5.94 1.68 -0.96
N LEU A 127 -5.79 0.94 0.13
CA LEU A 127 -4.88 -0.20 0.23
C LEU A 127 -5.70 -1.49 0.17
N PHE A 128 -5.30 -2.45 -0.67
CA PHE A 128 -5.92 -3.78 -0.72
C PHE A 128 -5.32 -4.67 0.36
N GLU A 129 -5.95 -4.63 1.52
CA GLU A 129 -5.51 -5.33 2.72
C GLU A 129 -6.71 -5.73 3.57
N GLY A 130 -6.54 -6.76 4.42
CA GLY A 130 -7.54 -7.12 5.41
C GLY A 130 -7.76 -6.01 6.44
N ILE A 131 -8.99 -5.87 6.88
CA ILE A 131 -9.41 -4.87 7.86
C ILE A 131 -9.20 -5.44 9.27
N ALA A 132 -8.02 -5.22 9.83
CA ALA A 132 -7.72 -5.62 11.20
C ALA A 132 -8.23 -4.58 12.22
N PRO A 133 -8.56 -4.98 13.45
CA PRO A 133 -8.78 -4.04 14.55
C PRO A 133 -7.59 -3.08 14.70
N GLY A 134 -7.85 -1.83 15.05
CA GLY A 134 -6.80 -0.82 15.26
C GLY A 134 -6.14 -0.31 13.97
N TRP A 135 -6.63 -0.65 12.79
CA TRP A 135 -6.03 -0.20 11.53
C TRP A 135 -5.90 1.32 11.42
N LYS A 136 -6.82 2.08 12.06
CA LYS A 136 -6.79 3.55 12.10
C LYS A 136 -5.64 4.11 12.92
N ASP A 137 -5.10 3.32 13.86
CA ASP A 137 -4.04 3.75 14.77
C ASP A 137 -2.63 3.45 14.20
N GLN A 138 -2.58 2.87 13.01
CA GLN A 138 -1.33 2.59 12.32
C GLN A 138 -0.69 3.88 11.84
N LEU A 139 0.58 4.05 12.18
CA LEU A 139 1.39 5.24 11.84
C LEU A 139 1.39 5.53 10.33
N ARG A 140 1.38 4.49 9.51
CA ARG A 140 1.38 4.63 8.04
C ARG A 140 0.16 5.34 7.47
N MET A 141 -1.00 5.26 8.12
CA MET A 141 -2.25 5.75 7.54
C MET A 141 -2.30 7.29 7.41
N PRO A 142 -2.02 8.07 8.47
CA PRO A 142 -1.93 9.53 8.33
C PRO A 142 -0.78 9.99 7.42
N LEU A 143 0.33 9.24 7.37
CA LEU A 143 1.45 9.54 6.46
C LEU A 143 1.07 9.32 4.99
N ILE A 144 0.30 8.26 4.67
CA ILE A 144 -0.23 8.03 3.32
C ILE A 144 -1.19 9.15 2.93
N GLN A 145 -2.05 9.63 3.85
CA GLN A 145 -2.93 10.77 3.58
C GLN A 145 -2.13 12.00 3.14
N THR A 146 -1.08 12.34 3.87
CA THR A 146 -0.21 13.48 3.55
C THR A 146 0.50 13.26 2.21
N ALA A 147 1.08 12.09 1.98
CA ALA A 147 1.79 11.77 0.75
C ALA A 147 0.90 11.83 -0.50
N ILE A 148 -0.36 11.40 -0.40
CA ILE A 148 -1.32 11.47 -1.50
C ILE A 148 -1.79 12.91 -1.71
N ALA A 149 -2.02 13.66 -0.63
CA ALA A 149 -2.37 15.08 -0.71
C ALA A 149 -1.31 15.88 -1.48
N GLU A 150 -0.04 15.70 -1.14
CA GLU A 150 1.08 16.32 -1.85
C GLU A 150 1.16 15.88 -3.31
N LYS A 151 1.07 14.58 -3.57
CA LYS A 151 1.15 14.04 -4.93
C LYS A 151 0.10 14.64 -5.88
N TYR A 152 -1.11 14.89 -5.38
CA TYR A 152 -2.20 15.44 -6.18
C TYR A 152 -2.41 16.94 -6.01
N GLY A 153 -1.52 17.63 -5.27
CA GLY A 153 -1.61 19.07 -5.04
C GLY A 153 -2.90 19.50 -4.35
N ARG A 154 -3.39 18.71 -3.39
CA ARG A 154 -4.64 18.97 -2.68
C ARG A 154 -4.41 19.14 -1.18
N PRO A 155 -5.26 19.92 -0.51
CA PRO A 155 -5.27 19.96 0.95
C PRO A 155 -5.46 18.55 1.51
N ALA A 156 -4.69 18.18 2.53
CA ALA A 156 -4.84 16.86 3.13
C ALA A 156 -6.21 16.64 3.80
N THR A 157 -6.94 17.71 4.08
CA THR A 157 -8.35 17.67 4.52
C THR A 157 -9.30 17.17 3.44
N GLU A 158 -8.89 17.15 2.18
CA GLU A 158 -9.65 16.61 1.05
C GLU A 158 -9.25 15.18 0.70
N VAL A 159 -8.34 14.57 1.46
CA VAL A 159 -7.89 13.20 1.23
C VAL A 159 -8.34 12.29 2.35
N ARG A 160 -8.89 11.13 1.98
CA ARG A 160 -9.22 10.03 2.89
C ARG A 160 -8.27 8.86 2.62
N VAL A 161 -8.05 8.03 3.62
CA VAL A 161 -7.26 6.79 3.47
C VAL A 161 -8.10 5.63 3.95
N GLY A 162 -8.10 4.54 3.18
CA GLY A 162 -8.92 3.39 3.47
C GLY A 162 -8.27 2.06 3.16
N LEU A 163 -8.93 1.03 3.65
CA LEU A 163 -8.64 -0.37 3.38
C LEU A 163 -9.79 -0.98 2.60
N GLN A 164 -9.46 -1.86 1.67
CA GLN A 164 -10.43 -2.69 0.98
C GLN A 164 -10.03 -4.16 1.05
N GLU A 165 -10.91 -4.97 1.61
CA GLU A 165 -10.85 -6.43 1.52
C GLU A 165 -11.37 -6.85 0.14
N ILE A 166 -10.57 -7.63 -0.60
CA ILE A 166 -10.94 -8.03 -1.96
C ILE A 166 -11.93 -9.19 -1.92
N ASP A 167 -11.77 -10.12 -1.00
CA ASP A 167 -12.60 -11.30 -0.83
C ASP A 167 -14.05 -11.00 -0.38
N GLY A 168 -14.32 -9.85 0.16
CA GLY A 168 -15.67 -9.40 0.54
C GLY A 168 -16.04 -8.04 -0.05
N ASN A 169 -15.16 -7.46 -0.84
CA ASN A 169 -15.29 -6.12 -1.42
C ASN A 169 -15.66 -5.03 -0.39
N LYS A 170 -15.36 -5.29 0.88
CA LYS A 170 -15.61 -4.35 1.97
C LYS A 170 -14.61 -3.21 1.92
N LEU A 171 -15.11 -2.00 1.73
CA LEU A 171 -14.32 -0.77 1.69
C LEU A 171 -14.65 0.09 2.90
N ILE A 172 -13.64 0.47 3.64
CA ILE A 172 -13.73 1.42 4.76
C ILE A 172 -12.67 2.49 4.60
N ASP A 173 -12.94 3.69 5.07
CA ASP A 173 -11.98 4.78 5.04
C ASP A 173 -12.09 5.69 6.27
N THR A 174 -11.10 6.54 6.44
CA THR A 174 -11.05 7.58 7.47
C THR A 174 -10.29 8.79 6.95
N ARG A 175 -10.33 9.87 7.73
CA ARG A 175 -9.55 11.09 7.50
C ARG A 175 -8.90 11.51 8.80
N TYR A 176 -7.62 11.82 8.74
CA TYR A 176 -6.85 12.26 9.89
C TYR A 176 -6.80 13.79 9.97
N SER A 177 -6.96 14.31 11.19
CA SER A 177 -6.82 15.73 11.49
C SER A 177 -5.37 16.20 11.30
N ILE A 178 -5.17 17.51 11.28
CA ILE A 178 -3.83 18.10 11.22
C ILE A 178 -2.97 17.65 12.41
N VAL A 179 -3.55 17.58 13.61
CA VAL A 179 -2.84 17.14 14.83
C VAL A 179 -2.35 15.69 14.69
N GLN A 180 -3.22 14.79 14.24
CA GLN A 180 -2.86 13.38 14.04
C GLN A 180 -1.75 13.22 12.98
N ARG A 181 -1.82 13.98 11.89
CA ARG A 181 -0.79 13.93 10.82
C ARG A 181 0.54 14.50 11.31
N SER A 182 0.52 15.64 12.00
CA SER A 182 1.74 16.24 12.57
C SER A 182 2.39 15.33 13.63
N SER A 183 1.57 14.66 14.46
CA SER A 183 2.07 13.67 15.41
C SER A 183 2.70 12.47 14.71
N ALA A 184 2.08 11.99 13.64
CA ALA A 184 2.61 10.88 12.85
C ALA A 184 3.92 11.25 12.14
N ASP A 185 4.02 12.47 11.61
CA ASP A 185 5.25 12.98 11.01
C ASP A 185 6.37 13.04 12.04
N ALA A 186 6.11 13.59 13.22
CA ALA A 186 7.11 13.67 14.30
C ALA A 186 7.57 12.27 14.76
N GLU A 187 6.65 11.30 14.87
CA GLU A 187 6.97 9.92 15.21
C GLU A 187 7.79 9.25 14.10
N PHE A 188 7.44 9.46 12.85
CA PHE A 188 8.19 8.94 11.70
C PHE A 188 9.62 9.48 11.64
N GLN A 189 9.83 10.77 11.96
CA GLN A 189 11.17 11.36 12.12
C GLN A 189 11.98 10.68 13.20
N LYS A 190 11.39 10.57 14.39
CA LYS A 190 12.03 9.93 15.53
C LYS A 190 12.45 8.50 15.21
N LEU A 191 11.57 7.77 14.51
CA LEU A 191 11.86 6.41 14.07
C LEU A 191 13.04 6.39 13.08
N GLY A 192 13.07 7.29 12.11
CA GLY A 192 14.18 7.44 11.17
C GLY A 192 15.50 7.68 11.90
N ALA A 193 15.52 8.60 12.86
CA ALA A 193 16.72 8.88 13.66
C ALA A 193 17.20 7.65 14.48
N GLN A 194 16.26 6.85 15.00
CA GLN A 194 16.60 5.60 15.69
C GLN A 194 17.20 4.57 14.73
N VAL A 195 16.60 4.39 13.57
CA VAL A 195 17.08 3.46 12.54
C VAL A 195 18.50 3.85 12.09
N PHE A 196 18.76 5.14 11.86
CA PHE A 196 20.10 5.60 11.48
C PHE A 196 21.16 5.28 12.52
N LYS A 197 20.85 5.43 13.80
CA LYS A 197 21.78 5.07 14.89
C LYS A 197 22.08 3.58 14.96
N LEU A 198 21.12 2.75 14.54
CA LEU A 198 21.25 1.29 14.54
C LEU A 198 21.84 0.73 13.25
N TRP A 199 21.88 1.55 12.18
CA TRP A 199 22.44 1.11 10.91
C TRP A 199 23.95 0.99 11.02
N PRO A 200 24.53 -0.19 10.71
CA PRO A 200 25.99 -0.30 10.75
C PRO A 200 26.57 0.73 9.79
N THR A 201 27.38 1.63 10.28
CA THR A 201 28.28 2.40 9.43
C THR A 201 29.11 1.39 8.67
N ALA A 202 29.04 1.45 7.33
CA ALA A 202 29.96 0.67 6.51
C ALA A 202 31.35 0.96 7.07
N ALA A 203 32.03 -0.09 7.55
CA ALA A 203 33.42 0.03 7.92
C ALA A 203 34.15 0.57 6.70
N SER A 204 34.59 1.81 6.83
CA SER A 204 35.44 2.50 5.87
C SER A 204 36.73 1.73 5.64
#